data_0a8573052095a6c4d12aa374922a7215
#
_entry.id   0a8573052095a6c4d12aa374922a7215
#
_cell.length_a   1.000
_cell.length_b   1.000
_cell.length_c   1.000
_cell.angle_alpha   90.00
_cell.angle_beta   90.00
_cell.angle_gamma   90.00
#
_symmetry.space_group_name_H-M   'P 1'
#
loop_
_entity.id
_entity.type
_entity.pdbx_description
1 polymer ?
#
loop_
_entity_poly.entity_id
_entity_poly.type
_entity_poly.pdbx_seq_one_letter_code
_entity_poly.pdbx_strand_id
1 'polypeptide(L)'
;MTTPTALVAPAPGDAPCVAVYRRLRAGVPRSSAQIGFGYNLYPTAPATHGHLHRALSACAARGRLHEYGTADDERDRDLAATLAGAYLGLGAGGLSGDQVVFTSGATEGIGLVTRWLAACDAGLVLPSPCYYAFEQTPRRWGGTVLGRYRDDGTVHATGAAASRTALVEIFPNGVTGTLFTPPRIAPHFRVLDVVFLAGAASRPERVADRVRTALAASPLEQAAVLMTPSKDLCVPGIRPGLLISGNTSLLDTVRDDQFDRTASASPLAGQTVLLYLTVLLLADAARNGEHAFGSRYEWIARAFARHQVPTLPPRDACRAITGHLTVMARHFSRGFDLLTENTAGLLQADHLTRPVSGYSLLP
;
A
#
# COMPACT_ATOMS: atom_id res chain seq x y z
N MET A 1 0.67 -20.72 39.94
CA MET A 1 -0.50 -21.19 39.16
C MET A 1 -1.11 -19.97 38.50
N THR A 2 -0.79 -19.73 37.25
CA THR A 2 -1.36 -18.64 36.43
C THR A 2 -2.75 -19.08 35.99
N THR A 3 -3.77 -18.36 36.43
CA THR A 3 -5.16 -18.54 35.98
C THR A 3 -5.18 -18.46 34.43
N PRO A 4 -5.76 -19.43 33.74
CA PRO A 4 -5.83 -19.35 32.28
C PRO A 4 -6.66 -18.13 31.91
N THR A 5 -6.05 -17.24 31.14
CA THR A 5 -6.69 -16.04 30.61
C THR A 5 -7.98 -16.46 29.88
N ALA A 6 -9.11 -15.95 30.33
CA ALA A 6 -10.41 -16.26 29.75
C ALA A 6 -10.36 -16.04 28.24
N LEU A 7 -10.72 -17.05 27.47
CA LEU A 7 -10.82 -16.97 26.02
C LEU A 7 -11.87 -15.91 25.67
N VAL A 8 -11.42 -14.75 25.24
CA VAL A 8 -12.34 -13.72 24.73
C VAL A 8 -12.95 -14.23 23.43
N ALA A 9 -14.25 -14.40 23.42
CA ALA A 9 -14.97 -14.78 22.21
C ALA A 9 -14.70 -13.76 21.10
N PRO A 10 -14.53 -14.20 19.83
CA PRO A 10 -14.39 -13.26 18.72
C PRO A 10 -15.63 -12.36 18.66
N ALA A 11 -15.42 -11.06 18.41
CA ALA A 11 -16.54 -10.15 18.16
C ALA A 11 -17.36 -10.65 16.97
N PRO A 12 -18.70 -10.55 17.00
CA PRO A 12 -19.52 -10.93 15.87
C PRO A 12 -19.01 -10.23 14.59
N GLY A 13 -18.75 -11.00 13.51
CA GLY A 13 -18.26 -10.47 12.26
C GLY A 13 -16.73 -10.41 12.10
N ASP A 14 -15.92 -10.76 13.11
CA ASP A 14 -14.47 -10.84 12.95
C ASP A 14 -14.07 -12.02 12.04
N ALA A 15 -13.13 -11.76 11.12
CA ALA A 15 -12.48 -12.86 10.39
C ALA A 15 -11.65 -13.72 11.38
N PRO A 16 -11.56 -15.04 11.18
CA PRO A 16 -10.84 -15.94 12.09
C PRO A 16 -9.40 -15.50 12.38
N CYS A 17 -8.68 -15.03 11.37
CA CYS A 17 -7.31 -14.51 11.50
C CYS A 17 -7.24 -13.28 12.41
N VAL A 18 -8.23 -12.39 12.37
CA VAL A 18 -8.32 -11.21 13.23
C VAL A 18 -8.60 -11.60 14.68
N ALA A 19 -9.46 -12.57 14.89
CA ALA A 19 -9.76 -13.12 16.22
C ALA A 19 -8.50 -13.75 16.85
N VAL A 20 -7.75 -14.56 16.09
CA VAL A 20 -6.47 -15.14 16.53
C VAL A 20 -5.45 -14.04 16.86
N TYR A 21 -5.27 -13.06 15.96
CA TYR A 21 -4.35 -11.95 16.17
C TYR A 21 -4.66 -11.16 17.44
N ARG A 22 -5.94 -10.84 17.70
CA ARG A 22 -6.37 -10.14 18.92
C ARG A 22 -6.08 -10.94 20.18
N ARG A 23 -6.30 -12.27 20.15
CA ARG A 23 -5.98 -13.16 21.27
C ARG A 23 -4.48 -13.20 21.55
N LEU A 24 -3.67 -13.40 20.53
CA LEU A 24 -2.21 -13.42 20.66
C LEU A 24 -1.72 -12.09 21.25
N ARG A 25 -2.18 -10.97 20.72
CA ARG A 25 -1.78 -9.63 21.19
C ARG A 25 -2.22 -9.34 22.63
N ALA A 26 -3.39 -9.80 23.05
CA ALA A 26 -3.87 -9.64 24.42
C ALA A 26 -3.08 -10.48 25.43
N GLY A 27 -2.55 -11.63 25.01
CA GLY A 27 -1.77 -12.54 25.86
C GLY A 27 -0.27 -12.20 25.97
N VAL A 28 0.25 -11.26 25.17
CA VAL A 28 1.68 -10.90 25.19
C VAL A 28 1.92 -9.83 26.25
N PRO A 29 2.77 -10.08 27.29
CA PRO A 29 3.14 -9.07 28.27
C PRO A 29 3.79 -7.86 27.59
N ARG A 30 3.45 -6.65 28.03
CA ARG A 30 4.00 -5.39 27.46
C ARG A 30 5.52 -5.28 27.61
N SER A 31 6.12 -6.02 28.53
CA SER A 31 7.56 -6.09 28.80
C SER A 31 8.29 -7.13 27.94
N SER A 32 7.59 -7.96 27.18
CA SER A 32 8.21 -8.97 26.33
C SER A 32 8.85 -8.35 25.11
N ALA A 33 10.06 -8.79 24.76
CA ALA A 33 10.64 -8.52 23.45
C ALA A 33 9.72 -9.10 22.36
N GLN A 34 9.03 -8.23 21.63
CA GLN A 34 8.12 -8.65 20.57
C GLN A 34 8.94 -8.92 19.31
N ILE A 35 9.00 -10.16 18.89
CA ILE A 35 9.40 -10.51 17.54
C ILE A 35 8.21 -10.10 16.65
N GLY A 36 8.33 -8.92 16.08
CA GLY A 36 7.51 -8.17 15.17
C GLY A 36 6.24 -8.73 14.59
N PHE A 37 5.13 -8.61 15.30
CA PHE A 37 3.82 -8.70 14.66
C PHE A 37 3.48 -7.35 13.97
N GLY A 38 3.87 -7.21 12.70
CA GLY A 38 3.40 -6.12 11.84
C GLY A 38 4.02 -4.74 12.08
N TYR A 39 5.12 -4.63 12.79
CA TYR A 39 5.88 -3.39 12.91
C TYR A 39 6.97 -3.28 11.83
N ASN A 40 7.16 -2.09 11.27
CA ASN A 40 8.37 -1.80 10.54
C ASN A 40 9.53 -1.79 11.54
N LEU A 41 10.35 -2.84 11.50
CA LEU A 41 11.53 -2.95 12.36
C LEU A 41 12.71 -2.15 11.82
N TYR A 42 12.60 -1.60 10.61
CA TYR A 42 13.64 -0.76 10.02
C TYR A 42 13.41 0.72 10.33
N PRO A 43 14.44 1.47 10.72
CA PRO A 43 14.27 2.88 11.08
C PRO A 43 13.92 3.73 9.86
N THR A 44 13.11 4.78 10.09
CA THR A 44 12.85 5.81 9.08
C THR A 44 14.14 6.55 8.73
N ALA A 45 14.38 6.83 7.45
CA ALA A 45 15.53 7.62 7.01
C ALA A 45 15.54 9.03 7.67
N PRO A 46 16.68 9.53 8.19
CA PRO A 46 16.76 10.87 8.74
C PRO A 46 16.31 11.97 7.75
N ALA A 47 16.60 11.80 6.46
CA ALA A 47 16.16 12.72 5.42
C ALA A 47 14.63 12.72 5.24
N THR A 48 13.95 11.60 5.49
CA THR A 48 12.49 11.52 5.55
C THR A 48 11.94 12.34 6.71
N HIS A 49 12.51 12.22 7.91
CA HIS A 49 12.13 13.04 9.07
C HIS A 49 12.29 14.54 8.77
N GLY A 50 13.44 14.93 8.22
CA GLY A 50 13.70 16.32 7.87
C GLY A 50 12.71 16.87 6.82
N HIS A 51 12.29 16.02 5.86
CA HIS A 51 11.24 16.42 4.91
C HIS A 51 9.87 16.57 5.58
N LEU A 52 9.47 15.65 6.46
CA LEU A 52 8.19 15.70 7.16
C LEU A 52 8.08 16.95 8.04
N HIS A 53 9.17 17.35 8.70
CA HIS A 53 9.21 18.61 9.44
C HIS A 53 8.98 19.83 8.54
N ARG A 54 9.65 19.89 7.38
CA ARG A 54 9.45 20.98 6.41
C ARG A 54 8.03 20.99 5.85
N ALA A 55 7.49 19.81 5.52
CA ALA A 55 6.12 19.68 5.02
C ALA A 55 5.09 20.14 6.05
N LEU A 56 5.25 19.75 7.32
CA LEU A 56 4.39 20.21 8.42
C LEU A 56 4.46 21.74 8.60
N SER A 57 5.67 22.31 8.59
CA SER A 57 5.87 23.75 8.67
C SER A 57 5.25 24.50 7.49
N ALA A 58 5.37 23.96 6.27
CA ALA A 58 4.74 24.54 5.09
C ALA A 58 3.20 24.46 5.16
N CYS A 59 2.63 23.36 5.64
CA CYS A 59 1.19 23.24 5.87
C CYS A 59 0.71 24.25 6.91
N ALA A 60 1.44 24.44 8.01
CA ALA A 60 1.11 25.42 9.04
C ALA A 60 1.14 26.86 8.50
N ALA A 61 2.20 27.22 7.77
CA ALA A 61 2.36 28.56 7.18
C ALA A 61 1.27 28.91 6.14
N ARG A 62 0.63 27.92 5.54
CA ARG A 62 -0.45 28.08 4.55
C ARG A 62 -1.85 27.88 5.14
N GLY A 63 -2.00 27.84 6.46
CA GLY A 63 -3.30 27.69 7.13
C GLY A 63 -3.92 26.28 7.04
N ARG A 64 -3.28 25.31 6.37
CA ARG A 64 -3.83 23.98 6.11
C ARG A 64 -4.06 23.11 7.36
N LEU A 65 -3.56 23.55 8.52
CA LEU A 65 -3.81 22.86 9.79
C LEU A 65 -5.10 23.35 10.47
N HIS A 66 -5.73 24.40 9.94
CA HIS A 66 -6.93 25.04 10.51
C HIS A 66 -8.17 24.86 9.65
N GLU A 67 -8.01 24.45 8.39
CA GLU A 67 -9.10 24.37 7.41
C GLU A 67 -9.21 22.96 6.81
N TYR A 68 -10.44 22.58 6.48
CA TYR A 68 -10.73 21.36 5.73
C TYR A 68 -10.87 21.68 4.24
N GLY A 69 -10.29 20.87 3.37
CA GLY A 69 -10.53 20.92 1.93
C GLY A 69 -10.06 22.21 1.25
N THR A 70 -8.78 22.56 1.41
CA THR A 70 -8.21 23.78 0.81
C THR A 70 -7.89 23.61 -0.69
N ALA A 71 -7.73 24.71 -1.43
CA ALA A 71 -7.26 24.70 -2.82
C ALA A 71 -5.86 24.03 -2.96
N ASP A 72 -5.05 24.03 -1.90
CA ASP A 72 -3.78 23.29 -1.87
C ASP A 72 -3.99 21.78 -1.91
N ASP A 73 -5.12 21.25 -1.42
CA ASP A 73 -5.42 19.82 -1.49
C ASP A 73 -5.72 19.39 -2.94
N GLU A 74 -6.32 20.24 -3.76
CA GLU A 74 -6.50 20.01 -5.20
C GLU A 74 -5.15 19.98 -5.92
N ARG A 75 -4.27 20.95 -5.65
CA ARG A 75 -2.91 20.99 -6.22
C ARG A 75 -2.10 19.76 -5.84
N ASP A 76 -2.21 19.30 -4.60
CA ASP A 76 -1.55 18.08 -4.14
C ASP A 76 -2.09 16.84 -4.87
N ARG A 77 -3.42 16.75 -5.12
CA ARG A 77 -4.01 15.65 -5.91
C ARG A 77 -3.55 15.69 -7.37
N ASP A 78 -3.53 16.85 -8.00
CA ASP A 78 -3.05 17.02 -9.38
C ASP A 78 -1.57 16.64 -9.53
N LEU A 79 -0.75 17.03 -8.57
CA LEU A 79 0.64 16.61 -8.52
C LEU A 79 0.77 15.11 -8.28
N ALA A 80 -0.01 14.55 -7.35
CA ALA A 80 -0.02 13.10 -7.10
C ALA A 80 -0.43 12.31 -8.36
N ALA A 81 -1.44 12.79 -9.09
CA ALA A 81 -1.87 12.22 -10.37
C ALA A 81 -0.72 12.25 -11.40
N THR A 82 -0.05 13.40 -11.54
CA THR A 82 1.10 13.56 -12.45
C THR A 82 2.23 12.56 -12.12
N LEU A 83 2.61 12.47 -10.84
CA LEU A 83 3.70 11.60 -10.40
C LEU A 83 3.32 10.11 -10.46
N ALA A 84 2.12 9.76 -10.00
CA ALA A 84 1.62 8.39 -10.02
C ALA A 84 1.40 7.90 -11.45
N GLY A 85 0.82 8.72 -12.33
CA GLY A 85 0.65 8.41 -13.74
C GLY A 85 1.99 8.10 -14.43
N ALA A 86 3.02 8.90 -14.16
CA ALA A 86 4.37 8.66 -14.67
C ALA A 86 4.98 7.35 -14.13
N TYR A 87 4.78 7.04 -12.83
CA TYR A 87 5.30 5.81 -12.23
C TYR A 87 4.57 4.56 -12.75
N LEU A 88 3.26 4.63 -12.86
CA LEU A 88 2.40 3.54 -13.33
C LEU A 88 2.45 3.34 -14.86
N GLY A 89 3.09 4.25 -15.60
CA GLY A 89 3.22 4.15 -17.06
C GLY A 89 1.93 4.48 -17.81
N LEU A 90 1.05 5.31 -17.23
CA LEU A 90 -0.25 5.68 -17.83
C LEU A 90 -0.13 6.77 -18.92
N GLY A 91 1.08 7.22 -19.25
CA GLY A 91 1.31 8.25 -20.25
C GLY A 91 1.08 9.68 -19.75
N ALA A 92 1.39 10.65 -20.59
CA ALA A 92 1.17 12.06 -20.30
C ALA A 92 -0.34 12.38 -20.36
N GLY A 93 -0.91 12.85 -19.23
CA GLY A 93 -2.34 13.13 -19.12
C GLY A 93 -3.23 11.91 -18.86
N GLY A 94 -2.65 10.73 -18.65
CA GLY A 94 -3.39 9.49 -18.38
C GLY A 94 -4.04 9.43 -16.99
N LEU A 95 -3.80 10.41 -16.10
CA LEU A 95 -4.38 10.50 -14.78
C LEU A 95 -4.62 11.96 -14.39
N SER A 96 -5.81 12.29 -13.89
CA SER A 96 -6.19 13.61 -13.36
C SER A 96 -6.30 13.59 -11.83
N GLY A 97 -6.28 14.76 -11.20
CA GLY A 97 -6.46 14.90 -9.75
C GLY A 97 -7.81 14.37 -9.25
N ASP A 98 -8.84 14.41 -10.10
CA ASP A 98 -10.16 13.86 -9.78
C ASP A 98 -10.18 12.34 -9.67
N GLN A 99 -9.21 11.67 -10.26
CA GLN A 99 -9.05 10.21 -10.21
C GLN A 99 -8.21 9.74 -9.00
N VAL A 100 -7.83 10.68 -8.12
CA VAL A 100 -6.95 10.46 -6.98
C VAL A 100 -7.63 10.88 -5.69
N VAL A 101 -7.55 10.04 -4.66
CA VAL A 101 -8.01 10.33 -3.30
C VAL A 101 -6.92 9.96 -2.31
N PHE A 102 -6.52 10.92 -1.45
CA PHE A 102 -5.68 10.62 -0.31
C PHE A 102 -6.49 9.91 0.77
N THR A 103 -5.93 8.86 1.36
CA THR A 103 -6.60 8.06 2.40
C THR A 103 -5.74 7.94 3.65
N SER A 104 -6.34 7.60 4.77
CA SER A 104 -5.64 7.31 6.03
C SER A 104 -4.99 5.91 6.01
N GLY A 105 -4.06 5.72 5.06
CA GLY A 105 -3.38 4.48 4.75
C GLY A 105 -4.19 3.56 3.84
N ALA A 106 -3.52 2.54 3.28
CA ALA A 106 -4.16 1.55 2.41
C ALA A 106 -5.34 0.82 3.08
N THR A 107 -5.32 0.64 4.40
CA THR A 107 -6.40 -0.04 5.13
C THR A 107 -7.74 0.71 5.03
N GLU A 108 -7.72 2.06 5.08
CA GLU A 108 -8.92 2.84 4.82
C GLU A 108 -9.36 2.68 3.38
N GLY A 109 -8.45 2.82 2.41
CA GLY A 109 -8.74 2.60 0.99
C GLY A 109 -9.37 1.23 0.71
N ILE A 110 -8.83 0.15 1.32
CA ILE A 110 -9.44 -1.19 1.26
C ILE A 110 -10.87 -1.17 1.79
N GLY A 111 -11.10 -0.52 2.93
CA GLY A 111 -12.45 -0.41 3.53
C GLY A 111 -13.44 0.28 2.61
N LEU A 112 -13.04 1.41 2.04
CA LEU A 112 -13.87 2.21 1.14
C LEU A 112 -14.21 1.45 -0.15
N VAL A 113 -13.20 0.87 -0.81
CA VAL A 113 -13.40 0.09 -2.04
C VAL A 113 -14.27 -1.15 -1.79
N THR A 114 -14.01 -1.90 -0.73
CA THR A 114 -14.78 -3.12 -0.44
C THR A 114 -16.22 -2.82 -0.04
N ARG A 115 -16.48 -1.68 0.61
CA ARG A 115 -17.85 -1.21 0.90
C ARG A 115 -18.60 -0.87 -0.38
N TRP A 116 -17.98 -0.12 -1.29
CA TRP A 116 -18.57 0.19 -2.59
C TRP A 116 -18.84 -1.08 -3.41
N LEU A 117 -17.90 -2.03 -3.43
CA LEU A 117 -18.08 -3.31 -4.11
C LEU A 117 -19.26 -4.10 -3.53
N ALA A 118 -19.42 -4.13 -2.20
CA ALA A 118 -20.56 -4.77 -1.55
C ALA A 118 -21.89 -4.10 -1.95
N ALA A 119 -21.94 -2.76 -2.02
CA ALA A 119 -23.13 -2.03 -2.48
C ALA A 119 -23.46 -2.29 -3.96
N CYS A 120 -22.45 -2.64 -4.79
CA CYS A 120 -22.61 -3.03 -6.19
C CYS A 120 -22.91 -4.52 -6.40
N ASP A 121 -23.15 -5.29 -5.34
CA ASP A 121 -23.27 -6.76 -5.38
C ASP A 121 -22.08 -7.43 -6.11
N ALA A 122 -20.87 -6.94 -5.83
CA ALA A 122 -19.63 -7.48 -6.36
C ALA A 122 -18.92 -8.34 -5.31
N GLY A 123 -18.83 -9.63 -5.57
CA GLY A 123 -18.12 -10.56 -4.71
C GLY A 123 -16.61 -10.60 -5.02
N LEU A 124 -15.81 -10.82 -4.00
CA LEU A 124 -14.35 -10.79 -4.06
C LEU A 124 -13.76 -12.16 -4.37
N VAL A 125 -12.77 -12.20 -5.25
CA VAL A 125 -11.80 -13.31 -5.39
C VAL A 125 -10.48 -12.83 -4.82
N LEU A 126 -10.03 -13.46 -3.72
CA LEU A 126 -8.89 -13.02 -2.90
C LEU A 126 -7.68 -13.93 -3.08
N PRO A 127 -6.44 -13.43 -3.02
CA PRO A 127 -5.27 -14.29 -2.88
C PRO A 127 -5.30 -15.02 -1.52
N SER A 128 -4.71 -16.21 -1.43
CA SER A 128 -4.59 -16.96 -0.19
C SER A 128 -3.15 -17.40 0.03
N PRO A 129 -2.49 -16.90 1.10
CA PRO A 129 -3.00 -15.97 2.11
C PRO A 129 -3.17 -14.54 1.59
N CYS A 130 -3.91 -13.68 2.32
CA CYS A 130 -4.05 -12.27 2.01
C CYS A 130 -3.96 -11.38 3.27
N TYR A 131 -3.83 -10.08 3.05
CA TYR A 131 -3.92 -9.10 4.14
C TYR A 131 -5.32 -9.14 4.77
N TYR A 132 -5.37 -9.24 6.09
CA TYR A 132 -6.61 -9.49 6.83
C TYR A 132 -7.74 -8.48 6.54
N ALA A 133 -7.41 -7.25 6.15
CA ALA A 133 -8.41 -6.23 5.86
C ALA A 133 -9.32 -6.63 4.70
N PHE A 134 -8.81 -7.33 3.69
CA PHE A 134 -9.63 -7.83 2.57
C PHE A 134 -10.63 -8.94 2.99
N GLU A 135 -10.42 -9.57 4.12
CA GLU A 135 -11.38 -10.52 4.70
C GLU A 135 -12.33 -9.87 5.70
N GLN A 136 -11.80 -8.93 6.48
CA GLN A 136 -12.55 -8.31 7.58
C GLN A 136 -13.54 -7.26 7.08
N THR A 137 -13.15 -6.42 6.13
CA THR A 137 -14.02 -5.32 5.68
C THR A 137 -15.25 -5.79 4.92
N PRO A 138 -15.17 -6.76 3.97
CA PRO A 138 -16.37 -7.29 3.34
C PRO A 138 -17.36 -7.84 4.36
N ARG A 139 -16.90 -8.60 5.35
CA ARG A 139 -17.77 -9.15 6.40
C ARG A 139 -18.51 -8.07 7.18
N ARG A 140 -17.86 -6.92 7.43
CA ARG A 140 -18.49 -5.81 8.15
C ARG A 140 -19.57 -5.10 7.36
N TRP A 141 -19.44 -5.09 6.03
CA TRP A 141 -20.31 -4.35 5.13
C TRP A 141 -21.27 -5.24 4.33
N GLY A 142 -21.38 -6.51 4.69
CA GLY A 142 -22.24 -7.46 3.98
C GLY A 142 -21.67 -7.92 2.64
N GLY A 143 -20.38 -7.69 2.39
CA GLY A 143 -19.72 -8.13 1.16
C GLY A 143 -19.46 -9.64 1.14
N THR A 144 -19.42 -10.18 -0.06
CA THR A 144 -19.26 -11.61 -0.35
C THR A 144 -17.85 -11.95 -0.80
N VAL A 145 -17.28 -13.07 -0.33
CA VAL A 145 -16.06 -13.66 -0.87
C VAL A 145 -16.46 -14.87 -1.72
N LEU A 146 -16.26 -14.78 -3.04
CA LEU A 146 -16.62 -15.82 -4.02
C LEU A 146 -15.60 -16.95 -4.07
N GLY A 147 -14.34 -16.65 -3.81
CA GLY A 147 -13.28 -17.65 -3.89
C GLY A 147 -11.94 -17.11 -3.41
N ARG A 148 -10.99 -18.03 -3.33
CA ARG A 148 -9.60 -17.75 -2.99
C ARG A 148 -8.70 -18.39 -4.01
N TYR A 149 -7.63 -17.70 -4.42
CA TYR A 149 -6.66 -18.26 -5.34
C TYR A 149 -5.28 -18.39 -4.69
N ARG A 150 -4.54 -19.41 -5.13
CA ARG A 150 -3.17 -19.68 -4.71
C ARG A 150 -2.17 -18.90 -5.57
N ASP A 151 -0.91 -19.04 -5.25
CA ASP A 151 0.23 -18.41 -5.95
C ASP A 151 0.35 -18.85 -7.42
N ASP A 152 -0.12 -20.06 -7.77
CA ASP A 152 -0.19 -20.58 -9.12
C ASP A 152 -1.43 -20.09 -9.93
N GLY A 153 -2.34 -19.35 -9.29
CA GLY A 153 -3.58 -18.87 -9.90
C GLY A 153 -4.76 -19.82 -9.80
N THR A 154 -4.60 -20.97 -9.16
CA THR A 154 -5.71 -21.94 -8.96
C THR A 154 -6.74 -21.37 -8.00
N VAL A 155 -8.02 -21.30 -8.42
CA VAL A 155 -9.15 -20.75 -7.63
C VAL A 155 -9.91 -21.87 -6.93
N HIS A 156 -10.16 -21.65 -5.63
CA HIS A 156 -11.07 -22.45 -4.81
C HIS A 156 -12.33 -21.61 -4.50
N ALA A 157 -13.47 -22.01 -5.07
CA ALA A 157 -14.74 -21.33 -4.83
C ALA A 157 -15.25 -21.58 -3.41
N THR A 158 -15.94 -20.58 -2.82
CA THR A 158 -16.56 -20.69 -1.50
C THR A 158 -17.99 -21.21 -1.53
N GLY A 159 -18.58 -21.32 -2.72
CA GLY A 159 -20.01 -21.62 -2.91
C GLY A 159 -20.94 -20.42 -2.75
N ALA A 160 -20.41 -19.24 -2.39
CA ALA A 160 -21.18 -17.99 -2.34
C ALA A 160 -21.43 -17.44 -3.75
N ALA A 161 -22.48 -16.62 -3.93
CA ALA A 161 -22.85 -16.02 -5.20
C ALA A 161 -22.93 -14.49 -5.07
N ALA A 162 -22.62 -13.79 -6.15
CA ALA A 162 -22.81 -12.37 -6.36
C ALA A 162 -23.01 -12.10 -7.84
N SER A 163 -23.66 -11.01 -8.22
CA SER A 163 -23.93 -10.68 -9.63
C SER A 163 -22.68 -10.27 -10.41
N ARG A 164 -21.65 -9.77 -9.71
CA ARG A 164 -20.39 -9.29 -10.27
C ARG A 164 -19.20 -9.90 -9.55
N THR A 165 -18.05 -9.90 -10.22
CA THR A 165 -16.80 -10.42 -9.65
C THR A 165 -15.74 -9.32 -9.58
N ALA A 166 -15.15 -9.12 -8.43
CA ALA A 166 -13.98 -8.28 -8.24
C ALA A 166 -12.75 -9.14 -7.87
N LEU A 167 -11.66 -8.97 -8.60
CA LEU A 167 -10.38 -9.64 -8.33
C LEU A 167 -9.49 -8.74 -7.51
N VAL A 168 -8.99 -9.23 -6.38
CA VAL A 168 -7.97 -8.56 -5.57
C VAL A 168 -6.61 -9.15 -5.93
N GLU A 169 -5.67 -8.28 -6.30
CA GLU A 169 -4.27 -8.61 -6.57
C GLU A 169 -3.38 -7.78 -5.64
N ILE A 170 -2.43 -8.42 -4.96
CA ILE A 170 -1.53 -7.77 -4.00
C ILE A 170 -0.09 -7.88 -4.51
N PHE A 171 0.59 -6.76 -4.69
CA PHE A 171 1.90 -6.67 -5.34
C PHE A 171 2.99 -6.08 -4.44
N PRO A 172 3.89 -6.93 -3.94
CA PRO A 172 3.78 -8.38 -3.77
C PRO A 172 2.80 -8.71 -2.65
N ASN A 173 2.42 -9.98 -2.54
CA ASN A 173 1.59 -10.43 -1.43
C ASN A 173 2.29 -10.12 -0.09
N GLY A 174 1.64 -9.32 0.76
CA GLY A 174 2.25 -8.81 1.99
C GLY A 174 2.48 -9.89 3.07
N VAL A 175 1.95 -11.10 2.89
CA VAL A 175 2.11 -12.23 3.82
C VAL A 175 3.27 -13.12 3.39
N THR A 176 3.39 -13.41 2.09
CA THR A 176 4.42 -14.30 1.55
C THR A 176 5.62 -13.57 0.97
N GLY A 177 5.47 -12.28 0.65
CA GLY A 177 6.49 -11.50 -0.06
C GLY A 177 6.63 -11.87 -1.55
N THR A 178 5.76 -12.72 -2.11
CA THR A 178 5.84 -13.24 -3.48
C THR A 178 4.83 -12.59 -4.42
N LEU A 179 5.08 -12.70 -5.72
CA LEU A 179 4.14 -12.28 -6.77
C LEU A 179 3.31 -13.48 -7.19
N PHE A 180 2.02 -13.44 -6.90
CA PHE A 180 1.09 -14.49 -7.31
C PHE A 180 0.78 -14.42 -8.81
N THR A 181 0.53 -15.56 -9.42
CA THR A 181 -0.04 -15.64 -10.75
C THR A 181 -1.53 -15.27 -10.67
N PRO A 182 -2.02 -14.29 -11.46
CA PRO A 182 -3.43 -13.99 -11.43
C PRO A 182 -4.26 -15.15 -11.96
N PRO A 183 -5.44 -15.41 -11.38
CA PRO A 183 -6.32 -16.47 -11.88
C PRO A 183 -6.87 -16.12 -13.27
N ARG A 184 -7.14 -17.15 -14.06
CA ARG A 184 -7.74 -17.02 -15.40
C ARG A 184 -9.23 -16.78 -15.32
N ILE A 185 -9.61 -15.63 -14.79
CA ILE A 185 -10.99 -15.15 -14.73
C ILE A 185 -11.10 -13.78 -15.41
N ALA A 186 -12.28 -13.43 -15.88
CA ALA A 186 -12.60 -12.09 -16.38
C ALA A 186 -13.36 -11.33 -15.30
N PRO A 187 -12.69 -10.55 -14.42
CA PRO A 187 -13.36 -9.80 -13.38
C PRO A 187 -14.03 -8.56 -13.96
N HIS A 188 -15.16 -8.15 -13.36
CA HIS A 188 -15.80 -6.86 -13.66
C HIS A 188 -15.03 -5.68 -13.05
N PHE A 189 -14.25 -5.94 -12.00
CA PHE A 189 -13.44 -4.92 -11.33
C PHE A 189 -12.15 -5.52 -10.77
N ARG A 190 -11.07 -4.74 -10.75
CA ARG A 190 -9.79 -5.13 -10.13
C ARG A 190 -9.44 -4.21 -8.97
N VAL A 191 -8.95 -4.78 -7.88
CA VAL A 191 -8.36 -4.04 -6.76
C VAL A 191 -6.88 -4.42 -6.70
N LEU A 192 -6.01 -3.45 -6.97
CA LEU A 192 -4.57 -3.62 -6.99
C LEU A 192 -3.99 -3.01 -5.71
N ASP A 193 -3.56 -3.85 -4.78
CA ASP A 193 -2.90 -3.41 -3.54
C ASP A 193 -1.38 -3.40 -3.74
N VAL A 194 -0.78 -2.21 -3.67
CA VAL A 194 0.61 -1.95 -4.04
C VAL A 194 1.33 -1.32 -2.85
N VAL A 195 1.61 -2.11 -1.83
CA VAL A 195 2.12 -1.64 -0.53
C VAL A 195 3.64 -1.70 -0.41
N PHE A 196 4.31 -2.59 -1.16
CA PHE A 196 5.76 -2.81 -1.09
C PHE A 196 6.41 -2.65 -2.47
N LEU A 197 6.68 -1.40 -2.87
CA LEU A 197 7.22 -1.12 -4.21
C LEU A 197 8.74 -0.97 -4.26
N ALA A 198 9.36 -0.41 -3.22
CA ALA A 198 10.75 0.01 -3.29
C ALA A 198 11.61 -0.47 -2.11
N GLY A 199 11.17 -0.23 -0.89
CA GLY A 199 12.07 -0.31 0.27
C GLY A 199 12.44 -1.71 0.72
N ALA A 200 11.55 -2.68 0.56
CA ALA A 200 11.78 -4.06 0.94
C ALA A 200 11.96 -5.00 -0.26
N ALA A 201 11.93 -4.46 -1.47
CA ALA A 201 11.97 -5.23 -2.70
C ALA A 201 13.41 -5.60 -3.08
N SER A 202 13.70 -6.89 -3.20
CA SER A 202 14.96 -7.34 -3.82
C SER A 202 14.96 -7.10 -5.35
N ARG A 203 13.78 -7.01 -5.97
CA ARG A 203 13.58 -6.78 -7.40
C ARG A 203 12.37 -5.85 -7.63
N PRO A 204 12.49 -4.56 -7.29
CA PRO A 204 11.37 -3.62 -7.37
C PRO A 204 10.84 -3.45 -8.80
N GLU A 205 11.69 -3.60 -9.82
CA GLU A 205 11.28 -3.56 -11.23
C GLU A 205 10.23 -4.62 -11.57
N ARG A 206 10.36 -5.84 -11.03
CA ARG A 206 9.38 -6.91 -11.27
C ARG A 206 8.01 -6.59 -10.67
N VAL A 207 7.99 -5.92 -9.52
CA VAL A 207 6.74 -5.49 -8.89
C VAL A 207 6.07 -4.40 -9.72
N ALA A 208 6.83 -3.37 -10.12
CA ALA A 208 6.33 -2.29 -10.96
C ALA A 208 5.79 -2.80 -12.31
N ASP A 209 6.51 -3.71 -12.97
CA ASP A 209 6.08 -4.29 -14.24
C ASP A 209 4.80 -5.12 -14.11
N ARG A 210 4.64 -5.86 -13.00
CA ARG A 210 3.40 -6.60 -12.75
C ARG A 210 2.21 -5.67 -12.54
N VAL A 211 2.39 -4.55 -11.82
CA VAL A 211 1.34 -3.54 -11.67
C VAL A 211 0.95 -2.91 -13.01
N ARG A 212 1.95 -2.53 -13.82
CA ARG A 212 1.72 -1.99 -15.17
C ARG A 212 1.00 -2.98 -16.07
N THR A 213 1.39 -4.27 -16.03
CA THR A 213 0.71 -5.34 -16.77
C THR A 213 -0.74 -5.51 -16.34
N ALA A 214 -1.04 -5.46 -15.04
CA ALA A 214 -2.40 -5.56 -14.53
C ALA A 214 -3.25 -4.35 -14.96
N LEU A 215 -2.68 -3.15 -14.96
CA LEU A 215 -3.33 -1.92 -15.44
C LEU A 215 -3.55 -1.92 -16.96
N ALA A 216 -2.62 -2.47 -17.74
CA ALA A 216 -2.79 -2.64 -19.18
C ALA A 216 -3.91 -3.62 -19.53
N ALA A 217 -4.21 -4.57 -18.65
CA ALA A 217 -5.28 -5.55 -18.82
C ALA A 217 -6.68 -5.08 -18.39
N SER A 218 -6.78 -3.91 -17.73
CA SER A 218 -8.06 -3.35 -17.28
C SER A 218 -8.00 -1.83 -17.26
N PRO A 219 -8.96 -1.14 -17.89
CA PRO A 219 -9.02 0.31 -17.83
C PRO A 219 -9.24 0.79 -16.39
N LEU A 220 -8.82 2.01 -16.07
CA LEU A 220 -8.93 2.56 -14.71
C LEU A 220 -10.38 2.66 -14.23
N GLU A 221 -11.35 2.74 -15.13
CA GLU A 221 -12.80 2.70 -14.83
C GLU A 221 -13.22 1.35 -14.22
N GLN A 222 -12.43 0.30 -14.45
CA GLN A 222 -12.66 -1.04 -13.93
C GLN A 222 -11.58 -1.46 -12.92
N ALA A 223 -10.82 -0.50 -12.40
CA ALA A 223 -9.74 -0.77 -11.46
C ALA A 223 -9.65 0.28 -10.35
N ALA A 224 -9.20 -0.17 -9.18
CA ALA A 224 -8.72 0.68 -8.09
C ALA A 224 -7.29 0.28 -7.72
N VAL A 225 -6.39 1.25 -7.67
CA VAL A 225 -5.01 1.05 -7.20
C VAL A 225 -4.87 1.66 -5.81
N LEU A 226 -4.41 0.86 -4.86
CA LEU A 226 -4.16 1.28 -3.48
C LEU A 226 -2.65 1.32 -3.24
N MET A 227 -2.13 2.49 -2.86
CA MET A 227 -0.70 2.69 -2.59
C MET A 227 -0.51 3.27 -1.19
N THR A 228 0.60 2.93 -0.54
CA THR A 228 0.97 3.56 0.73
C THR A 228 2.48 3.58 0.94
N PRO A 229 3.06 4.70 1.39
CA PRO A 229 4.45 4.77 1.81
C PRO A 229 4.73 4.14 3.18
N SER A 230 3.71 3.67 3.90
CA SER A 230 3.82 3.20 5.28
C SER A 230 4.94 2.20 5.52
N LYS A 231 5.18 1.32 4.53
CA LYS A 231 6.18 0.25 4.62
C LYS A 231 7.52 0.68 4.02
N ASP A 232 7.49 1.22 2.82
CA ASP A 232 8.72 1.63 2.12
C ASP A 232 9.44 2.79 2.81
N LEU A 233 8.72 3.82 3.27
CA LEU A 233 9.32 4.93 4.02
C LEU A 233 9.38 4.71 5.54
N CYS A 234 8.90 3.56 6.03
CA CYS A 234 8.88 3.24 7.47
C CYS A 234 8.11 4.26 8.33
N VAL A 235 6.99 4.78 7.84
CA VAL A 235 6.17 5.82 8.49
C VAL A 235 4.71 5.40 8.72
N PRO A 236 4.45 4.20 9.26
CA PRO A 236 3.07 3.70 9.40
C PRO A 236 2.20 4.55 10.33
N GLY A 237 2.80 5.29 11.27
CA GLY A 237 2.10 6.15 12.22
C GLY A 237 1.46 7.39 11.61
N ILE A 238 1.96 7.88 10.45
CA ILE A 238 1.41 9.04 9.74
C ILE A 238 0.12 8.69 8.99
N ARG A 239 -0.11 7.41 8.74
CA ARG A 239 -1.29 6.92 8.02
C ARG A 239 -1.44 7.48 6.60
N PRO A 240 -0.37 7.54 5.78
CA PRO A 240 -0.47 8.02 4.40
C PRO A 240 -0.98 6.92 3.49
N GLY A 241 -1.90 7.26 2.58
CA GLY A 241 -2.43 6.36 1.57
C GLY A 241 -2.92 7.11 0.34
N LEU A 242 -3.02 6.39 -0.77
CA LEU A 242 -3.47 6.87 -2.06
C LEU A 242 -4.37 5.83 -2.69
N LEU A 243 -5.55 6.24 -3.11
CA LEU A 243 -6.45 5.48 -3.95
C LEU A 243 -6.51 6.16 -5.32
N ILE A 244 -6.39 5.37 -6.37
CA ILE A 244 -6.46 5.80 -7.77
C ILE A 244 -7.51 4.96 -8.48
N SER A 245 -8.43 5.58 -9.21
CA SER A 245 -9.43 4.90 -10.03
C SER A 245 -9.95 5.84 -11.12
N GLY A 246 -10.43 5.29 -12.23
CA GLY A 246 -11.23 6.02 -13.22
C GLY A 246 -12.74 5.86 -13.00
N ASN A 247 -13.14 5.06 -12.03
CA ASN A 247 -14.56 4.80 -11.75
C ASN A 247 -15.18 5.95 -10.94
N THR A 248 -15.98 6.77 -11.58
CA THR A 248 -16.60 7.95 -10.95
C THR A 248 -17.52 7.57 -9.79
N SER A 249 -18.33 6.52 -9.93
CA SER A 249 -19.22 6.05 -8.85
C SER A 249 -18.45 5.61 -7.60
N LEU A 250 -17.31 4.92 -7.78
CA LEU A 250 -16.43 4.58 -6.68
C LEU A 250 -15.86 5.85 -6.03
N LEU A 251 -15.33 6.77 -6.84
CA LEU A 251 -14.67 7.98 -6.35
C LEU A 251 -15.63 8.89 -5.59
N ASP A 252 -16.85 9.04 -6.06
CA ASP A 252 -17.91 9.83 -5.41
C ASP A 252 -18.26 9.18 -4.06
N THR A 253 -18.53 7.86 -4.03
CA THR A 253 -18.80 7.13 -2.78
C THR A 253 -17.63 7.25 -1.79
N VAL A 254 -16.39 7.18 -2.28
CA VAL A 254 -15.19 7.29 -1.43
C VAL A 254 -15.07 8.68 -0.82
N ARG A 255 -15.33 9.73 -1.58
CA ARG A 255 -15.27 11.12 -1.10
C ARG A 255 -16.36 11.40 -0.08
N ASP A 256 -17.58 10.96 -0.34
CA ASP A 256 -18.71 11.10 0.58
C ASP A 256 -18.44 10.37 1.89
N ASP A 257 -18.05 9.10 1.83
CA ASP A 257 -17.68 8.31 3.01
C ASP A 257 -16.50 8.93 3.79
N GLN A 258 -15.53 9.50 3.10
CA GLN A 258 -14.39 10.16 3.73
C GLN A 258 -14.83 11.46 4.41
N PHE A 259 -15.66 12.26 3.74
CA PHE A 259 -16.22 13.49 4.30
C PHE A 259 -17.01 13.20 5.58
N ASP A 260 -17.89 12.20 5.56
CA ASP A 260 -18.71 11.82 6.72
C ASP A 260 -17.89 11.35 7.93
N ARG A 261 -16.70 10.79 7.71
CA ARG A 261 -15.90 10.20 8.79
C ARG A 261 -14.80 11.11 9.31
N THR A 262 -14.15 11.81 8.42
CA THR A 262 -12.89 12.52 8.73
C THR A 262 -12.82 13.91 8.11
N ALA A 263 -13.85 14.32 7.37
CA ALA A 263 -13.91 15.51 6.53
C ALA A 263 -12.83 15.54 5.41
N SER A 264 -11.60 15.14 5.70
CA SER A 264 -10.51 15.01 4.70
C SER A 264 -9.37 14.17 5.25
N ALA A 265 -8.47 13.72 4.37
CA ALA A 265 -7.19 13.15 4.81
C ALA A 265 -6.30 14.25 5.40
N SER A 266 -5.41 13.87 6.33
CA SER A 266 -4.43 14.80 6.88
C SER A 266 -3.53 15.38 5.78
N PRO A 267 -3.32 16.72 5.72
CA PRO A 267 -2.39 17.35 4.78
C PRO A 267 -0.98 16.74 4.84
N LEU A 268 -0.51 16.37 6.04
CA LEU A 268 0.79 15.70 6.19
C LEU A 268 0.82 14.32 5.56
N ALA A 269 -0.31 13.58 5.58
CA ALA A 269 -0.41 12.30 4.89
C ALA A 269 -0.31 12.48 3.37
N GLY A 270 -0.99 13.48 2.80
CA GLY A 270 -0.87 13.84 1.38
C GLY A 270 0.57 14.20 1.00
N GLN A 271 1.23 15.07 1.77
CA GLN A 271 2.65 15.43 1.56
C GLN A 271 3.60 14.22 1.65
N THR A 272 3.28 13.26 2.53
CA THR A 272 4.05 12.01 2.64
C THR A 272 3.87 11.13 1.40
N VAL A 273 2.67 11.12 0.80
CA VAL A 273 2.41 10.43 -0.47
C VAL A 273 3.19 11.09 -1.61
N LEU A 274 3.23 12.43 -1.69
CA LEU A 274 4.01 13.15 -2.71
C LEU A 274 5.51 12.85 -2.59
N LEU A 275 6.06 12.84 -1.37
CA LEU A 275 7.43 12.38 -1.13
C LEU A 275 7.63 10.95 -1.66
N TYR A 276 6.71 10.05 -1.37
CA TYR A 276 6.81 8.65 -1.76
C TYR A 276 6.83 8.47 -3.28
N LEU A 277 5.90 9.09 -4.00
CA LEU A 277 5.86 9.05 -5.45
C LEU A 277 7.14 9.64 -6.08
N THR A 278 7.65 10.74 -5.50
CA THR A 278 8.95 11.33 -5.86
C THR A 278 10.08 10.32 -5.71
N VAL A 279 10.16 9.66 -4.55
CA VAL A 279 11.20 8.66 -4.24
C VAL A 279 11.09 7.43 -5.14
N LEU A 280 9.89 6.94 -5.44
CA LEU A 280 9.69 5.82 -6.36
C LEU A 280 10.24 6.12 -7.77
N LEU A 281 9.90 7.29 -8.32
CA LEU A 281 10.39 7.73 -9.63
C LEU A 281 11.91 7.91 -9.66
N LEU A 282 12.49 8.40 -8.57
CA LEU A 282 13.93 8.59 -8.46
C LEU A 282 14.68 7.29 -8.20
N ALA A 283 14.10 6.36 -7.44
CA ALA A 283 14.67 5.03 -7.24
C ALA A 283 14.70 4.24 -8.57
N ASP A 284 13.67 4.39 -9.41
CA ASP A 284 13.63 3.83 -10.75
C ASP A 284 14.74 4.43 -11.63
N ALA A 285 14.86 5.76 -11.66
CA ALA A 285 15.86 6.46 -12.43
C ALA A 285 17.30 6.17 -11.96
N ALA A 286 17.53 6.02 -10.65
CA ALA A 286 18.84 5.75 -10.06
C ALA A 286 19.47 4.44 -10.56
N ARG A 287 18.65 3.45 -10.92
CA ARG A 287 19.13 2.20 -11.53
C ARG A 287 19.81 2.40 -12.89
N ASN A 288 19.43 3.48 -13.58
CA ASN A 288 20.00 3.87 -14.88
C ASN A 288 21.13 4.91 -14.76
N GLY A 289 21.62 5.14 -13.54
CA GLY A 289 22.78 5.98 -13.27
C GLY A 289 22.44 7.44 -12.93
N GLU A 290 23.49 8.18 -12.58
CA GLU A 290 23.40 9.55 -12.03
C GLU A 290 22.75 10.56 -13.00
N HIS A 291 23.02 10.45 -14.27
CA HIS A 291 22.41 11.34 -15.27
C HIS A 291 20.90 11.14 -15.32
N ALA A 292 20.43 9.89 -15.33
CA ALA A 292 18.99 9.59 -15.32
C ALA A 292 18.31 10.07 -14.04
N PHE A 293 18.98 9.91 -12.87
CA PHE A 293 18.49 10.46 -11.61
C PHE A 293 18.35 11.98 -11.69
N GLY A 294 19.38 12.70 -12.18
CA GLY A 294 19.36 14.16 -12.33
C GLY A 294 18.23 14.64 -13.23
N SER A 295 18.12 14.06 -14.41
CA SER A 295 17.06 14.40 -15.40
C SER A 295 15.66 14.14 -14.84
N ARG A 296 15.48 13.04 -14.10
CA ARG A 296 14.20 12.72 -13.46
C ARG A 296 13.87 13.70 -12.32
N TYR A 297 14.86 14.06 -11.51
CA TYR A 297 14.67 15.05 -10.47
C TYR A 297 14.23 16.42 -11.04
N GLU A 298 14.85 16.88 -12.11
CA GLU A 298 14.46 18.12 -12.79
C GLU A 298 13.04 18.07 -13.36
N TRP A 299 12.65 16.92 -13.91
CA TRP A 299 11.28 16.72 -14.36
C TRP A 299 10.29 16.82 -13.19
N ILE A 300 10.59 16.18 -12.05
CA ILE A 300 9.78 16.24 -10.83
C ILE A 300 9.72 17.69 -10.32
N ALA A 301 10.84 18.41 -10.29
CA ALA A 301 10.87 19.81 -9.86
C ALA A 301 9.96 20.69 -10.72
N ARG A 302 9.95 20.49 -12.04
CA ARG A 302 9.02 21.19 -12.93
C ARG A 302 7.54 20.82 -12.64
N ALA A 303 7.26 19.57 -12.30
CA ALA A 303 5.90 19.17 -11.91
C ALA A 303 5.45 19.86 -10.61
N PHE A 304 6.29 19.87 -9.57
CA PHE A 304 6.01 20.62 -8.32
C PHE A 304 5.77 22.10 -8.58
N ALA A 305 6.60 22.74 -9.42
CA ALA A 305 6.44 24.15 -9.77
C ALA A 305 5.14 24.39 -10.56
N ARG A 306 4.79 23.55 -11.51
CA ARG A 306 3.55 23.65 -12.31
C ARG A 306 2.32 23.59 -11.42
N HIS A 307 2.28 22.69 -10.47
CA HIS A 307 1.15 22.53 -9.54
C HIS A 307 1.26 23.46 -8.31
N GLN A 308 2.29 24.30 -8.23
CA GLN A 308 2.51 25.27 -7.14
C GLN A 308 2.60 24.60 -5.75
N VAL A 309 3.15 23.38 -5.68
CA VAL A 309 3.38 22.67 -4.42
C VAL A 309 4.79 23.00 -3.92
N PRO A 310 4.95 23.68 -2.76
CA PRO A 310 6.25 24.23 -2.33
C PRO A 310 7.15 23.21 -1.62
N THR A 311 6.69 21.98 -1.44
CA THR A 311 7.33 20.99 -0.55
C THR A 311 8.26 20.01 -1.29
N LEU A 312 8.79 20.40 -2.46
CA LEU A 312 9.78 19.57 -3.17
C LEU A 312 10.96 19.25 -2.24
N PRO A 313 11.28 17.95 -2.00
CA PRO A 313 12.46 17.62 -1.19
C PRO A 313 13.74 17.99 -1.96
N PRO A 314 14.78 18.51 -1.28
CA PRO A 314 16.07 18.77 -1.90
C PRO A 314 16.65 17.50 -2.55
N ARG A 315 17.40 17.68 -3.64
CA ARG A 315 17.99 16.58 -4.41
C ARG A 315 18.82 15.62 -3.54
N ASP A 316 19.62 16.16 -2.63
CA ASP A 316 20.45 15.36 -1.74
C ASP A 316 19.61 14.57 -0.70
N ALA A 317 18.51 15.15 -0.22
CA ALA A 317 17.56 14.43 0.63
C ALA A 317 16.90 13.28 -0.12
N CYS A 318 16.47 13.49 -1.38
CA CYS A 318 15.94 12.42 -2.23
C CYS A 318 16.97 11.29 -2.43
N ARG A 319 18.23 11.66 -2.70
CA ARG A 319 19.33 10.70 -2.84
C ARG A 319 19.57 9.91 -1.56
N ALA A 320 19.56 10.57 -0.42
CA ALA A 320 19.72 9.92 0.88
C ALA A 320 18.56 8.93 1.15
N ILE A 321 17.32 9.29 0.81
CA ILE A 321 16.17 8.40 0.98
C ILE A 321 16.25 7.20 0.03
N THR A 322 16.55 7.40 -1.25
CA THR A 322 16.71 6.28 -2.20
C THR A 322 17.85 5.34 -1.84
N GLY A 323 18.97 5.89 -1.36
CA GLY A 323 20.06 5.09 -0.81
C GLY A 323 19.65 4.27 0.40
N HIS A 324 18.87 4.86 1.31
CA HIS A 324 18.34 4.18 2.49
C HIS A 324 17.43 3.00 2.11
N LEU A 325 16.56 3.16 1.11
CA LEU A 325 15.73 2.06 0.60
C LEU A 325 16.58 0.88 0.10
N THR A 326 17.68 1.18 -0.59
CA THR A 326 18.61 0.15 -1.06
C THR A 326 19.29 -0.59 0.10
N VAL A 327 19.69 0.14 1.15
CA VAL A 327 20.27 -0.47 2.36
C VAL A 327 19.25 -1.33 3.08
N MET A 328 18.01 -0.84 3.21
CA MET A 328 16.90 -1.58 3.82
C MET A 328 16.61 -2.89 3.06
N ALA A 329 16.54 -2.85 1.74
CA ALA A 329 16.34 -4.05 0.91
C ALA A 329 17.44 -5.09 1.12
N ARG A 330 18.70 -4.66 1.19
CA ARG A 330 19.84 -5.55 1.50
C ARG A 330 19.75 -6.14 2.91
N HIS A 331 19.35 -5.33 3.89
CA HIS A 331 19.17 -5.78 5.27
C HIS A 331 18.15 -6.92 5.35
N PHE A 332 16.98 -6.78 4.72
CA PHE A 332 15.97 -7.82 4.71
C PHE A 332 16.39 -9.05 3.90
N SER A 333 17.08 -8.86 2.77
CA SER A 333 17.64 -9.99 2.01
C SER A 333 18.62 -10.81 2.85
N ARG A 334 19.55 -10.14 3.56
CA ARG A 334 20.50 -10.81 4.46
C ARG A 334 19.79 -11.47 5.65
N GLY A 335 18.76 -10.83 6.21
CA GLY A 335 17.96 -11.42 7.28
C GLY A 335 17.27 -12.72 6.84
N PHE A 336 16.79 -12.77 5.61
CA PHE A 336 16.25 -14.00 5.02
C PHE A 336 17.32 -15.09 4.91
N ASP A 337 18.52 -14.78 4.40
CA ASP A 337 19.61 -15.73 4.25
C ASP A 337 20.01 -16.30 5.62
N LEU A 338 20.21 -15.43 6.61
CA LEU A 338 20.55 -15.85 7.98
C LEU A 338 19.46 -16.73 8.61
N LEU A 339 18.19 -16.41 8.38
CA LEU A 339 17.08 -17.21 8.89
C LEU A 339 17.10 -18.60 8.26
N THR A 340 17.21 -18.71 6.94
CA THR A 340 17.22 -19.98 6.23
C THR A 340 18.42 -20.83 6.58
N GLU A 341 19.61 -20.23 6.71
CA GLU A 341 20.85 -20.92 7.12
C GLU A 341 20.79 -21.47 8.55
N ASN A 342 20.19 -20.72 9.49
CA ASN A 342 20.19 -21.10 10.90
C ASN A 342 18.94 -21.91 11.31
N THR A 343 17.92 -22.01 10.47
CA THR A 343 16.72 -22.80 10.74
C THR A 343 16.59 -24.04 9.84
N ALA A 344 17.62 -24.34 9.06
CA ALA A 344 17.69 -25.55 8.26
C ALA A 344 17.47 -26.79 9.16
N GLY A 345 16.40 -27.56 8.87
CA GLY A 345 15.99 -28.72 9.65
C GLY A 345 14.98 -28.46 10.79
N LEU A 346 14.77 -27.18 11.19
CA LEU A 346 13.72 -26.79 12.15
C LEU A 346 12.47 -26.27 11.43
N LEU A 347 12.67 -25.49 10.38
CA LEU A 347 11.63 -25.13 9.43
C LEU A 347 11.84 -25.98 8.18
N GLN A 348 10.77 -26.36 7.52
CA GLN A 348 10.89 -27.03 6.20
C GLN A 348 11.45 -26.01 5.19
N ALA A 349 12.73 -25.69 5.36
CA ALA A 349 13.43 -24.60 4.64
C ALA A 349 13.38 -24.79 3.12
N ASP A 350 13.25 -26.03 2.65
CA ASP A 350 13.11 -26.37 1.24
C ASP A 350 11.84 -25.81 0.59
N HIS A 351 10.85 -25.41 1.39
CA HIS A 351 9.60 -24.80 0.94
C HIS A 351 9.57 -23.26 1.11
N LEU A 352 10.61 -22.66 1.71
CA LEU A 352 10.67 -21.22 1.87
C LEU A 352 11.02 -20.54 0.53
N THR A 353 10.03 -19.93 -0.09
CA THR A 353 10.26 -19.10 -1.26
C THR A 353 10.85 -17.78 -0.85
N ARG A 354 12.01 -17.40 -1.43
CA ARG A 354 12.62 -16.09 -1.20
C ARG A 354 11.63 -14.99 -1.60
N PRO A 355 11.29 -14.06 -0.69
CA PRO A 355 10.36 -12.98 -1.01
C PRO A 355 10.97 -12.04 -2.06
N VAL A 356 10.13 -11.60 -3.01
CA VAL A 356 10.48 -10.55 -3.96
C VAL A 356 10.51 -9.20 -3.24
N SER A 357 9.63 -9.05 -2.26
CA SER A 357 9.53 -7.86 -1.40
C SER A 357 8.76 -8.20 -0.13
N GLY A 358 8.86 -7.31 0.87
CA GLY A 358 8.17 -7.46 2.14
C GLY A 358 9.06 -8.00 3.26
N TYR A 359 8.50 -8.01 4.47
CA TYR A 359 9.18 -8.43 5.71
C TYR A 359 8.69 -9.77 6.21
N SER A 360 7.70 -10.35 5.55
CA SER A 360 7.02 -11.54 6.02
C SER A 360 7.54 -12.77 5.31
N LEU A 361 7.72 -13.82 6.07
CA LEU A 361 8.00 -15.17 5.61
C LEU A 361 6.84 -16.05 6.05
N LEU A 362 6.30 -16.82 5.14
CA LEU A 362 5.41 -17.93 5.46
C LEU A 362 6.19 -19.20 5.17
N PRO A 363 6.43 -20.06 6.16
CA PRO A 363 7.02 -21.38 5.94
C PRO A 363 6.03 -22.30 5.24
#